data_5dc5d4db0e06136de738199062bda048
#
_entry.id   5dc5d4db0e06136de738199062bda048
#
_cell.length_a   1.000
_cell.length_b   1.000
_cell.length_c   1.000
_cell.angle_alpha   90.00
_cell.angle_beta   90.00
_cell.angle_gamma   90.00
#
_symmetry.space_group_name_H-M   'P 1'
#
loop_
_entity.id
_entity.type
_entity.pdbx_description
1 polymer ?
#
loop_
_entity_poly.entity_id
_entity_poly.type
_entity_poly.pdbx_seq_one_letter_code
_entity_poly.pdbx_strand_id
1 'polypeptide(L)'
;MPAEDTEKPGRTRRPRWVSIARTAGGVVLGIGSAVLVARLMGLHLRDLLGALRSARLLPLLAAVGGTFVLLALQALRWWRVVRPVLPLRYREAFAAMLVGSAFNILIPARGGDLIRVQYLGKRTGVSRVTLLGTELLDYWSDKAGWLLAFAIVSVISLLGWKERPPTWLLHAIGVLALLVLGSAALVVVAHLPVLRRLSPRLDPGPRWLQKLRSGFAAHPGRSLLVIEALLAPLPWLWEVPVIMVAARALELSLSPMVAFALLTAANLGTVVPVPGGAGSFEAAGAFALASADVPHDRAFAFVLLYHVSLVLPMVVAGVGLLALQGRSLVPRRLVDRLRKSRQGTVLSSGIRRR
;
A
#
# COMPACT_ATOMS: atom_id res chain seq x y z
N MET A 1 -55.96 -9.54 -25.89
CA MET A 1 -55.02 -10.09 -24.89
C MET A 1 -54.28 -8.93 -24.28
N PRO A 2 -54.50 -8.57 -23.01
CA PRO A 2 -53.78 -7.48 -22.38
C PRO A 2 -52.40 -7.93 -21.93
N ALA A 3 -51.41 -7.02 -22.06
CA ALA A 3 -50.02 -7.20 -21.68
C ALA A 3 -49.89 -7.35 -20.16
N GLU A 4 -49.22 -8.39 -19.71
CA GLU A 4 -48.85 -8.60 -18.31
C GLU A 4 -47.82 -7.54 -17.87
N ASP A 5 -48.23 -6.66 -17.01
CA ASP A 5 -47.37 -5.77 -16.24
C ASP A 5 -46.52 -6.63 -15.28
N THR A 6 -45.25 -6.84 -15.64
CA THR A 6 -44.27 -7.42 -14.73
C THR A 6 -43.90 -6.44 -13.67
N GLU A 7 -44.55 -6.51 -12.54
CA GLU A 7 -44.32 -5.79 -11.31
C GLU A 7 -42.84 -5.97 -10.86
N LYS A 8 -42.07 -4.88 -10.89
CA LYS A 8 -40.70 -4.86 -10.38
C LYS A 8 -40.73 -5.13 -8.87
N PRO A 9 -40.02 -6.15 -8.34
CA PRO A 9 -40.03 -6.44 -6.92
C PRO A 9 -39.56 -5.21 -6.12
N GLY A 10 -40.47 -4.73 -5.25
CA GLY A 10 -40.27 -3.57 -4.39
C GLY A 10 -39.00 -3.70 -3.57
N ARG A 11 -38.14 -2.68 -3.64
CA ARG A 11 -36.95 -2.55 -2.80
C ARG A 11 -37.38 -2.42 -1.33
N THR A 12 -37.37 -3.53 -0.59
CA THR A 12 -37.52 -3.51 0.86
C THR A 12 -36.42 -2.62 1.47
N ARG A 13 -36.82 -1.47 2.04
CA ARG A 13 -35.91 -0.61 2.83
C ARG A 13 -35.43 -1.44 4.03
N ARG A 14 -34.16 -1.81 4.04
CA ARG A 14 -33.58 -2.51 5.19
C ARG A 14 -33.75 -1.66 6.44
N PRO A 15 -34.22 -2.26 7.55
CA PRO A 15 -34.49 -1.53 8.79
C PRO A 15 -33.20 -0.89 9.35
N ARG A 16 -33.35 0.28 9.99
CA ARG A 16 -32.23 1.07 10.56
C ARG A 16 -31.33 0.29 11.51
N TRP A 17 -31.92 -0.65 12.27
CA TRP A 17 -31.15 -1.48 13.20
C TRP A 17 -30.10 -2.37 12.49
N VAL A 18 -30.37 -2.84 11.27
CA VAL A 18 -29.39 -3.60 10.47
C VAL A 18 -28.17 -2.76 10.11
N SER A 19 -28.36 -1.47 9.88
CA SER A 19 -27.27 -0.51 9.64
C SER A 19 -26.45 -0.30 10.92
N ILE A 20 -27.11 -0.12 12.06
CA ILE A 20 -26.47 0.05 13.37
C ILE A 20 -25.69 -1.21 13.78
N ALA A 21 -26.31 -2.39 13.66
CA ALA A 21 -25.66 -3.66 13.96
C ALA A 21 -24.42 -3.91 13.08
N ARG A 22 -24.47 -3.51 11.81
CA ARG A 22 -23.32 -3.59 10.90
C ARG A 22 -22.20 -2.63 11.29
N THR A 23 -22.54 -1.40 11.69
CA THR A 23 -21.56 -0.42 12.16
C THR A 23 -20.91 -0.89 13.45
N ALA A 24 -21.71 -1.33 14.44
CA ALA A 24 -21.23 -1.89 15.69
C ALA A 24 -20.36 -3.15 15.47
N GLY A 25 -20.82 -4.07 14.61
CA GLY A 25 -20.05 -5.25 14.21
C GLY A 25 -18.72 -4.90 13.53
N GLY A 26 -18.69 -3.85 12.70
CA GLY A 26 -17.45 -3.36 12.07
C GLY A 26 -16.48 -2.74 13.07
N VAL A 27 -16.98 -1.98 14.04
CA VAL A 27 -16.16 -1.42 15.13
C VAL A 27 -15.60 -2.54 16.00
N VAL A 28 -16.44 -3.50 16.42
CA VAL A 28 -16.01 -4.67 17.19
C VAL A 28 -14.97 -5.50 16.42
N LEU A 29 -15.18 -5.75 15.14
CA LEU A 29 -14.21 -6.42 14.28
C LEU A 29 -12.89 -5.61 14.17
N GLY A 30 -12.96 -4.28 14.02
CA GLY A 30 -11.78 -3.42 13.97
C GLY A 30 -10.98 -3.49 15.26
N ILE A 31 -11.64 -3.33 16.41
CA ILE A 31 -11.00 -3.43 17.73
C ILE A 31 -10.48 -4.86 17.97
N GLY A 32 -11.30 -5.88 17.69
CA GLY A 32 -10.91 -7.28 17.84
C GLY A 32 -9.70 -7.65 17.00
N SER A 33 -9.64 -7.17 15.74
CA SER A 33 -8.49 -7.35 14.85
C SER A 33 -7.25 -6.65 15.40
N ALA A 34 -7.39 -5.44 15.95
CA ALA A 34 -6.30 -4.70 16.55
C ALA A 34 -5.76 -5.40 17.80
N VAL A 35 -6.65 -5.91 18.66
CA VAL A 35 -6.27 -6.71 19.85
C VAL A 35 -5.60 -8.02 19.44
N LEU A 36 -6.11 -8.68 18.39
CA LEU A 36 -5.49 -9.90 17.85
C LEU A 36 -4.07 -9.62 17.34
N VAL A 37 -3.89 -8.57 16.54
CA VAL A 37 -2.57 -8.16 16.05
C VAL A 37 -1.63 -7.85 17.23
N ALA A 38 -2.08 -7.08 18.22
CA ALA A 38 -1.29 -6.79 19.42
C ALA A 38 -0.87 -8.07 20.14
N ARG A 39 -1.76 -9.05 20.30
CA ARG A 39 -1.43 -10.36 20.90
C ARG A 39 -0.44 -11.17 20.07
N LEU A 40 -0.63 -11.19 18.72
CA LEU A 40 0.30 -11.87 17.82
C LEU A 40 1.69 -11.23 17.81
N MET A 41 1.77 -9.93 18.14
CA MET A 41 3.02 -9.20 18.33
C MET A 41 3.71 -9.52 19.67
N GLY A 42 3.17 -10.44 20.48
CA GLY A 42 3.72 -10.80 21.78
C GLY A 42 3.66 -9.66 22.81
N LEU A 43 2.81 -8.64 22.54
CA LEU A 43 2.64 -7.50 23.42
C LEU A 43 1.93 -7.94 24.70
N HIS A 44 2.64 -7.91 25.81
CA HIS A 44 1.99 -7.92 27.10
C HIS A 44 1.39 -6.53 27.35
N LEU A 45 0.11 -6.50 27.65
CA LEU A 45 -0.62 -5.24 27.87
C LEU A 45 0.08 -4.35 28.93
N ARG A 46 0.79 -4.96 29.88
CA ARG A 46 1.58 -4.23 30.90
C ARG A 46 2.74 -3.44 30.30
N ASP A 47 3.48 -4.03 29.37
CA ASP A 47 4.65 -3.40 28.75
C ASP A 47 4.23 -2.23 27.84
N LEU A 48 3.14 -2.45 27.09
CA LEU A 48 2.53 -1.39 26.28
C LEU A 48 1.99 -0.24 27.16
N LEU A 49 1.30 -0.57 28.26
CA LEU A 49 0.79 0.44 29.21
C LEU A 49 1.93 1.17 29.91
N GLY A 50 3.02 0.47 30.23
CA GLY A 50 4.24 1.07 30.78
C GLY A 50 4.86 2.08 29.83
N ALA A 51 5.09 1.68 28.58
CA ALA A 51 5.63 2.55 27.51
C ALA A 51 4.68 3.71 27.19
N LEU A 52 3.35 3.47 27.14
CA LEU A 52 2.36 4.52 26.93
C LEU A 52 2.28 5.53 28.09
N ARG A 53 2.47 5.09 29.34
CA ARG A 53 2.47 5.97 30.52
C ARG A 53 3.68 6.91 30.56
N SER A 54 4.84 6.44 30.11
CA SER A 54 6.06 7.24 30.02
C SER A 54 6.16 8.07 28.75
N ALA A 55 5.41 7.70 27.71
CA ALA A 55 5.50 8.35 26.41
C ALA A 55 4.75 9.68 26.36
N ARG A 56 5.37 10.68 25.73
CA ARG A 56 4.70 11.93 25.39
C ARG A 56 3.66 11.70 24.31
N LEU A 57 2.40 11.98 24.61
CA LEU A 57 1.27 11.67 23.73
C LEU A 57 1.28 12.48 22.44
N LEU A 58 1.69 13.76 22.49
CA LEU A 58 1.66 14.66 21.33
C LEU A 58 2.51 14.17 20.15
N PRO A 59 3.77 13.73 20.32
CA PRO A 59 4.55 13.15 19.22
C PRO A 59 3.91 11.88 18.62
N LEU A 60 3.26 11.05 19.43
CA LEU A 60 2.57 9.85 18.94
C LEU A 60 1.33 10.20 18.12
N LEU A 61 0.52 11.17 18.56
CA LEU A 61 -0.62 11.65 17.80
C LEU A 61 -0.18 12.29 16.46
N ALA A 62 0.92 13.02 16.48
CA ALA A 62 1.52 13.56 15.25
C ALA A 62 2.00 12.43 14.32
N ALA A 63 2.61 11.36 14.86
CA ALA A 63 3.00 10.21 14.06
C ALA A 63 1.78 9.47 13.47
N VAL A 64 0.71 9.28 14.24
CA VAL A 64 -0.57 8.73 13.72
C VAL A 64 -1.12 9.59 12.60
N GLY A 65 -1.16 10.91 12.77
CA GLY A 65 -1.56 11.85 11.70
C GLY A 65 -0.65 11.74 10.47
N GLY A 66 0.66 11.67 10.69
CA GLY A 66 1.67 11.46 9.66
C GLY A 66 1.47 10.16 8.86
N THR A 67 1.03 9.09 9.52
CA THR A 67 0.70 7.81 8.87
C THR A 67 -0.47 7.94 7.88
N PHE A 68 -1.49 8.72 8.21
CA PHE A 68 -2.58 8.97 7.25
C PHE A 68 -2.14 9.84 6.07
N VAL A 69 -1.21 10.79 6.29
CA VAL A 69 -0.58 11.54 5.17
C VAL A 69 0.26 10.60 4.31
N LEU A 70 1.06 9.71 4.92
CA LEU A 70 1.81 8.66 4.20
C LEU A 70 0.87 7.83 3.33
N LEU A 71 -0.24 7.35 3.90
CA LEU A 71 -1.24 6.58 3.16
C LEU A 71 -1.86 7.40 2.02
N ALA A 72 -2.07 8.71 2.22
CA ALA A 72 -2.57 9.60 1.18
C ALA A 72 -1.57 9.75 0.03
N LEU A 73 -0.28 9.87 0.32
CA LEU A 73 0.79 9.91 -0.70
C LEU A 73 0.88 8.58 -1.48
N GLN A 74 0.82 7.45 -0.80
CA GLN A 74 0.78 6.13 -1.43
C GLN A 74 -0.48 5.96 -2.30
N ALA A 75 -1.63 6.41 -1.81
CA ALA A 75 -2.88 6.38 -2.57
C ALA A 75 -2.85 7.30 -3.79
N LEU A 76 -2.17 8.46 -3.70
CA LEU A 76 -1.99 9.39 -4.82
C LEU A 76 -1.14 8.74 -5.92
N ARG A 77 -0.02 8.11 -5.56
CA ARG A 77 0.84 7.38 -6.50
C ARG A 77 0.04 6.25 -7.17
N TRP A 78 -0.55 5.36 -6.39
CA TRP A 78 -1.35 4.25 -6.92
C TRP A 78 -2.53 4.72 -7.78
N TRP A 79 -3.22 5.80 -7.40
CA TRP A 79 -4.32 6.37 -8.17
C TRP A 79 -3.87 6.81 -9.57
N ARG A 80 -2.68 7.41 -9.67
CA ARG A 80 -2.10 7.80 -10.97
C ARG A 80 -1.86 6.58 -11.84
N VAL A 81 -1.33 5.52 -11.26
CA VAL A 81 -1.04 4.25 -11.95
C VAL A 81 -2.32 3.52 -12.39
N VAL A 82 -3.36 3.51 -11.59
CA VAL A 82 -4.59 2.75 -11.91
C VAL A 82 -5.58 3.53 -12.77
N ARG A 83 -5.54 4.86 -12.73
CA ARG A 83 -6.51 5.74 -13.39
C ARG A 83 -6.66 5.50 -14.91
N PRO A 84 -5.61 5.24 -15.70
CA PRO A 84 -5.76 4.96 -17.13
C PRO A 84 -6.58 3.71 -17.42
N VAL A 85 -6.52 2.70 -16.53
CA VAL A 85 -7.22 1.42 -16.66
C VAL A 85 -8.60 1.47 -16.01
N LEU A 86 -8.70 2.18 -14.88
CA LEU A 86 -9.90 2.29 -14.08
C LEU A 86 -10.09 3.73 -13.60
N PRO A 87 -11.01 4.52 -14.22
CA PRO A 87 -11.17 5.95 -13.93
C PRO A 87 -11.82 6.20 -12.57
N LEU A 88 -11.08 5.92 -11.50
CA LEU A 88 -11.44 6.19 -10.11
C LEU A 88 -11.23 7.66 -9.77
N ARG A 89 -12.04 8.17 -8.83
CA ARG A 89 -11.74 9.43 -8.14
C ARG A 89 -10.69 9.15 -7.06
N TYR A 90 -9.85 10.14 -6.74
CA TYR A 90 -8.81 9.99 -5.72
C TYR A 90 -9.35 9.47 -4.37
N ARG A 91 -10.49 9.98 -3.88
CA ARG A 91 -11.12 9.50 -2.63
C ARG A 91 -11.48 8.02 -2.65
N GLU A 92 -11.78 7.47 -3.82
CA GLU A 92 -12.10 6.05 -4.00
C GLU A 92 -10.83 5.21 -3.97
N ALA A 93 -9.76 5.72 -4.57
CA ALA A 93 -8.43 5.13 -4.51
C ALA A 93 -7.88 5.15 -3.07
N PHE A 94 -8.03 6.26 -2.35
CA PHE A 94 -7.65 6.37 -0.94
C PHE A 94 -8.41 5.37 -0.07
N ALA A 95 -9.73 5.27 -0.24
CA ALA A 95 -10.55 4.31 0.49
C ALA A 95 -10.15 2.84 0.20
N ALA A 96 -9.85 2.52 -1.07
CA ALA A 96 -9.38 1.20 -1.46
C ALA A 96 -7.98 0.91 -0.90
N MET A 97 -7.09 1.91 -0.88
CA MET A 97 -5.76 1.82 -0.29
C MET A 97 -5.85 1.58 1.22
N LEU A 98 -6.66 2.35 1.95
CA LEU A 98 -6.85 2.20 3.40
C LEU A 98 -7.37 0.79 3.76
N VAL A 99 -8.37 0.28 3.03
CA VAL A 99 -8.87 -1.09 3.23
C VAL A 99 -7.78 -2.11 2.88
N GLY A 100 -7.09 -1.95 1.74
CA GLY A 100 -6.00 -2.84 1.33
C GLY A 100 -4.89 -2.89 2.38
N SER A 101 -4.47 -1.74 2.91
CA SER A 101 -3.43 -1.64 3.95
C SER A 101 -3.87 -2.33 5.25
N ALA A 102 -5.12 -2.14 5.69
CA ALA A 102 -5.65 -2.85 6.86
C ALA A 102 -5.59 -4.38 6.68
N PHE A 103 -5.95 -4.87 5.50
CA PHE A 103 -5.87 -6.31 5.20
C PHE A 103 -4.43 -6.81 4.95
N ASN A 104 -3.50 -5.95 4.51
CA ASN A 104 -2.07 -6.30 4.46
C ASN A 104 -1.48 -6.55 5.85
N ILE A 105 -2.01 -5.86 6.88
CA ILE A 105 -1.66 -6.11 8.27
C ILE A 105 -2.26 -7.43 8.77
N LEU A 106 -3.53 -7.69 8.47
CA LEU A 106 -4.26 -8.86 8.97
C LEU A 106 -3.88 -10.16 8.26
N ILE A 107 -3.50 -10.08 6.99
CA ILE A 107 -3.21 -11.23 6.13
C ILE A 107 -1.72 -11.22 5.76
N PRO A 108 -0.98 -12.30 6.05
CA PRO A 108 0.42 -12.39 5.72
C PRO A 108 0.66 -12.30 4.20
N ALA A 109 1.91 -12.06 3.80
CA ALA A 109 2.35 -11.96 2.40
C ALA A 109 1.60 -10.88 1.59
N ARG A 110 1.22 -9.74 2.22
CA ARG A 110 0.53 -8.61 1.57
C ARG A 110 -0.77 -9.01 0.86
N GLY A 111 -1.54 -9.92 1.47
CA GLY A 111 -2.80 -10.41 0.91
C GLY A 111 -3.87 -9.33 0.68
N GLY A 112 -3.77 -8.18 1.34
CA GLY A 112 -4.67 -7.04 1.15
C GLY A 112 -4.60 -6.42 -0.25
N ASP A 113 -3.45 -6.44 -0.92
CA ASP A 113 -3.31 -5.95 -2.30
C ASP A 113 -4.12 -6.84 -3.26
N LEU A 114 -4.12 -8.17 -3.04
CA LEU A 114 -4.96 -9.09 -3.80
C LEU A 114 -6.45 -8.88 -3.50
N ILE A 115 -6.81 -8.58 -2.26
CA ILE A 115 -8.20 -8.24 -1.87
C ILE A 115 -8.64 -6.96 -2.59
N ARG A 116 -7.80 -5.94 -2.65
CA ARG A 116 -8.05 -4.69 -3.38
C ARG A 116 -8.33 -4.96 -4.87
N VAL A 117 -7.46 -5.72 -5.54
CA VAL A 117 -7.62 -6.13 -6.94
C VAL A 117 -8.89 -6.95 -7.16
N GLN A 118 -9.13 -7.94 -6.31
CA GLN A 118 -10.32 -8.80 -6.39
C GLN A 118 -11.62 -8.00 -6.21
N TYR A 119 -11.62 -7.10 -5.25
CA TYR A 119 -12.74 -6.25 -4.93
C TYR A 119 -13.08 -5.30 -6.10
N LEU A 120 -12.09 -4.58 -6.63
CA LEU A 120 -12.25 -3.68 -7.75
C LEU A 120 -12.66 -4.44 -9.02
N GLY A 121 -11.97 -5.54 -9.33
CA GLY A 121 -12.27 -6.35 -10.50
C GLY A 121 -13.71 -6.90 -10.52
N LYS A 122 -14.23 -7.35 -9.36
CA LYS A 122 -15.63 -7.80 -9.25
C LYS A 122 -16.65 -6.69 -9.48
N ARG A 123 -16.33 -5.48 -9.05
CA ARG A 123 -17.27 -4.36 -9.09
C ARG A 123 -17.30 -3.62 -10.41
N THR A 124 -16.14 -3.44 -11.01
CA THR A 124 -15.99 -2.65 -12.22
C THR A 124 -16.03 -3.52 -13.48
N GLY A 125 -15.84 -4.83 -13.32
CA GLY A 125 -15.70 -5.77 -14.42
C GLY A 125 -14.37 -5.62 -15.16
N VAL A 126 -13.44 -4.77 -14.71
CA VAL A 126 -12.07 -4.71 -15.24
C VAL A 126 -11.35 -6.02 -14.91
N SER A 127 -10.53 -6.49 -15.84
CA SER A 127 -9.76 -7.73 -15.63
C SER A 127 -8.87 -7.63 -14.40
N ARG A 128 -8.97 -8.59 -13.50
CA ARG A 128 -8.10 -8.66 -12.31
C ARG A 128 -6.63 -8.78 -12.68
N VAL A 129 -6.33 -9.46 -13.78
CA VAL A 129 -4.96 -9.59 -14.30
C VAL A 129 -4.44 -8.25 -14.79
N THR A 130 -5.28 -7.42 -15.42
CA THR A 130 -4.93 -6.05 -15.79
C THR A 130 -4.67 -5.18 -14.56
N LEU A 131 -5.52 -5.29 -13.53
CA LEU A 131 -5.31 -4.59 -12.25
C LEU A 131 -4.03 -5.06 -11.55
N LEU A 132 -3.71 -6.37 -11.57
CA LEU A 132 -2.41 -6.86 -11.08
C LEU A 132 -1.23 -6.25 -11.82
N GLY A 133 -1.35 -6.00 -13.12
CA GLY A 133 -0.33 -5.29 -13.88
C GLY A 133 -0.09 -3.87 -13.37
N THR A 134 -1.15 -3.15 -12.96
CA THR A 134 -1.01 -1.82 -12.33
C THR A 134 -0.38 -1.91 -10.95
N GLU A 135 -0.70 -2.94 -10.14
CA GLU A 135 -0.07 -3.17 -8.84
C GLU A 135 1.42 -3.45 -8.96
N LEU A 136 1.83 -4.25 -9.96
CA LEU A 136 3.25 -4.52 -10.20
C LEU A 136 4.01 -3.25 -10.58
N LEU A 137 3.41 -2.37 -11.39
CA LEU A 137 4.01 -1.10 -11.74
C LEU A 137 4.14 -0.19 -10.52
N ASP A 138 3.09 -0.08 -9.71
CA ASP A 138 3.12 0.69 -8.45
C ASP A 138 4.19 0.15 -7.49
N TYR A 139 4.29 -1.17 -7.36
CA TYR A 139 5.28 -1.82 -6.51
C TYR A 139 6.71 -1.56 -7.01
N TRP A 140 6.94 -1.62 -8.31
CA TRP A 140 8.23 -1.29 -8.90
C TRP A 140 8.59 0.19 -8.69
N SER A 141 7.65 1.09 -8.93
CA SER A 141 7.79 2.53 -8.67
C SER A 141 8.11 2.81 -7.20
N ASP A 142 7.45 2.11 -6.28
CA ASP A 142 7.71 2.18 -4.84
C ASP A 142 9.17 1.85 -4.50
N LYS A 143 9.71 0.76 -5.07
CA LYS A 143 11.09 0.34 -4.81
C LYS A 143 12.12 1.28 -5.45
N ALA A 144 11.83 1.80 -6.63
CA ALA A 144 12.64 2.85 -7.24
C ALA A 144 12.62 4.15 -6.40
N GLY A 145 11.45 4.51 -5.86
CA GLY A 145 11.28 5.62 -4.93
C GLY A 145 12.08 5.45 -3.63
N TRP A 146 12.16 4.22 -3.11
CA TRP A 146 12.99 3.90 -1.94
C TRP A 146 14.48 4.17 -2.22
N LEU A 147 15.00 3.73 -3.37
CA LEU A 147 16.39 4.01 -3.77
C LEU A 147 16.66 5.52 -3.90
N LEU A 148 15.73 6.26 -4.49
CA LEU A 148 15.86 7.70 -4.64
C LEU A 148 15.79 8.42 -3.29
N ALA A 149 14.88 8.00 -2.41
CA ALA A 149 14.79 8.52 -1.05
C ALA A 149 16.08 8.26 -0.25
N PHE A 150 16.67 7.05 -0.40
CA PHE A 150 17.96 6.74 0.19
C PHE A 150 19.05 7.72 -0.28
N ALA A 151 19.16 7.98 -1.57
CA ALA A 151 20.14 8.91 -2.11
C ALA A 151 19.95 10.33 -1.55
N ILE A 152 18.70 10.81 -1.50
CA ILE A 152 18.36 12.13 -0.97
C ILE A 152 18.69 12.22 0.53
N VAL A 153 18.27 11.24 1.33
CA VAL A 153 18.54 11.20 2.77
C VAL A 153 20.04 11.11 3.04
N SER A 154 20.79 10.32 2.24
CA SER A 154 22.24 10.20 2.36
C SER A 154 22.95 11.55 2.14
N VAL A 155 22.53 12.31 1.11
CA VAL A 155 23.08 13.65 0.85
C VAL A 155 22.73 14.60 1.99
N ILE A 156 21.48 14.64 2.43
CA ILE A 156 21.03 15.49 3.54
C ILE A 156 21.80 15.17 4.82
N SER A 157 21.96 13.89 5.15
CA SER A 157 22.65 13.44 6.37
C SER A 157 24.15 13.73 6.31
N LEU A 158 24.78 13.56 5.15
CA LEU A 158 26.19 13.87 4.97
C LEU A 158 26.47 15.39 5.14
N LEU A 159 25.64 16.23 4.56
CA LEU A 159 25.81 17.68 4.58
C LEU A 159 25.40 18.29 5.94
N GLY A 160 24.28 17.85 6.52
CA GLY A 160 23.72 18.43 7.74
C GLY A 160 24.24 17.83 9.05
N TRP A 161 24.50 16.52 9.06
CA TRP A 161 24.89 15.77 10.27
C TRP A 161 26.28 15.14 10.17
N LYS A 162 26.94 15.21 9.01
CA LYS A 162 28.23 14.54 8.72
C LYS A 162 28.16 13.01 8.93
N GLU A 163 26.98 12.45 8.87
CA GLU A 163 26.72 11.02 9.02
C GLU A 163 26.83 10.28 7.69
N ARG A 164 27.39 9.09 7.74
CA ARG A 164 27.44 8.14 6.61
C ARG A 164 26.46 7.01 6.84
N PRO A 165 25.87 6.44 5.76
CA PRO A 165 25.06 5.25 5.89
C PRO A 165 25.83 4.10 6.53
N PRO A 166 25.25 3.33 7.46
CA PRO A 166 25.89 2.13 7.99
C PRO A 166 26.07 1.07 6.89
N THR A 167 27.13 0.27 7.01
CA THR A 167 27.51 -0.72 5.97
C THR A 167 26.40 -1.70 5.64
N TRP A 168 25.67 -2.20 6.63
CA TRP A 168 24.55 -3.10 6.42
C TRP A 168 23.43 -2.45 5.57
N LEU A 169 23.18 -1.14 5.74
CA LEU A 169 22.19 -0.40 4.96
C LEU A 169 22.66 -0.27 3.51
N LEU A 170 23.96 -0.02 3.27
CA LEU A 170 24.51 0.01 1.91
C LEU A 170 24.34 -1.33 1.20
N HIS A 171 24.58 -2.46 1.90
CA HIS A 171 24.33 -3.78 1.34
C HIS A 171 22.85 -4.02 1.02
N ALA A 172 21.93 -3.67 1.95
CA ALA A 172 20.50 -3.82 1.75
C ALA A 172 20.01 -3.00 0.54
N ILE A 173 20.45 -1.74 0.44
CA ILE A 173 20.12 -0.86 -0.69
C ILE A 173 20.79 -1.35 -1.99
N GLY A 174 22.02 -1.88 -1.92
CA GLY A 174 22.69 -2.49 -3.07
C GLY A 174 21.90 -3.66 -3.64
N VAL A 175 21.41 -4.56 -2.78
CA VAL A 175 20.55 -5.69 -3.20
C VAL A 175 19.25 -5.16 -3.81
N LEU A 176 18.62 -4.17 -3.18
CA LEU A 176 17.40 -3.55 -3.73
C LEU A 176 17.66 -2.91 -5.10
N ALA A 177 18.80 -2.21 -5.26
CA ALA A 177 19.20 -1.60 -6.53
C ALA A 177 19.39 -2.66 -7.63
N LEU A 178 20.07 -3.76 -7.31
CA LEU A 178 20.23 -4.88 -8.24
C LEU A 178 18.88 -5.47 -8.67
N LEU A 179 17.93 -5.64 -7.76
CA LEU A 179 16.59 -6.15 -8.07
C LEU A 179 15.80 -5.17 -8.96
N VAL A 180 15.82 -3.87 -8.64
CA VAL A 180 15.10 -2.84 -9.40
C VAL A 180 15.72 -2.65 -10.79
N LEU A 181 17.03 -2.47 -10.87
CA LEU A 181 17.73 -2.26 -12.14
C LEU A 181 17.77 -3.52 -13.00
N GLY A 182 17.98 -4.69 -12.38
CA GLY A 182 17.94 -5.99 -13.07
C GLY A 182 16.58 -6.29 -13.65
N SER A 183 15.48 -6.00 -12.93
CA SER A 183 14.13 -6.17 -13.46
C SER A 183 13.83 -5.17 -14.57
N ALA A 184 14.28 -3.91 -14.46
CA ALA A 184 14.16 -2.92 -15.53
C ALA A 184 14.95 -3.35 -16.78
N ALA A 185 16.20 -3.80 -16.61
CA ALA A 185 17.01 -4.29 -17.71
C ALA A 185 16.38 -5.50 -18.41
N LEU A 186 15.81 -6.45 -17.64
CA LEU A 186 15.09 -7.60 -18.18
C LEU A 186 13.89 -7.16 -19.04
N VAL A 187 13.12 -6.17 -18.57
CA VAL A 187 12.00 -5.61 -19.35
C VAL A 187 12.49 -4.96 -20.64
N VAL A 188 13.57 -4.17 -20.59
CA VAL A 188 14.17 -3.55 -21.77
C VAL A 188 14.66 -4.60 -22.76
N VAL A 189 15.43 -5.58 -22.29
CA VAL A 189 15.96 -6.67 -23.10
C VAL A 189 14.83 -7.46 -23.77
N ALA A 190 13.77 -7.78 -23.05
CA ALA A 190 12.59 -8.47 -23.61
C ALA A 190 11.86 -7.66 -24.71
N HIS A 191 12.08 -6.35 -24.79
CA HIS A 191 11.52 -5.49 -25.82
C HIS A 191 12.48 -5.20 -26.98
N LEU A 192 13.72 -5.69 -26.93
CA LEU A 192 14.67 -5.49 -28.02
C LEU A 192 14.19 -6.16 -29.32
N PRO A 193 14.28 -5.45 -30.49
CA PRO A 193 13.83 -5.97 -31.76
C PRO A 193 14.50 -7.29 -32.17
N VAL A 194 15.74 -7.49 -31.72
CA VAL A 194 16.52 -8.70 -32.00
C VAL A 194 15.86 -9.94 -31.35
N LEU A 195 15.45 -9.86 -30.07
CA LEU A 195 14.78 -10.96 -29.40
C LEU A 195 13.37 -11.25 -29.97
N ARG A 196 12.66 -10.22 -30.40
CA ARG A 196 11.40 -10.39 -31.11
C ARG A 196 11.56 -11.12 -32.45
N ARG A 197 12.67 -10.91 -33.16
CA ARG A 197 12.99 -11.61 -34.41
C ARG A 197 13.41 -13.06 -34.20
N LEU A 198 14.11 -13.33 -33.08
CA LEU A 198 14.58 -14.68 -32.72
C LEU A 198 13.44 -15.57 -32.20
N SER A 199 12.35 -15.00 -31.74
CA SER A 199 11.23 -15.78 -31.17
C SER A 199 9.87 -15.31 -31.70
N PRO A 200 9.60 -15.41 -33.01
CA PRO A 200 8.30 -15.06 -33.59
C PRO A 200 7.14 -15.89 -33.06
N ARG A 201 7.43 -17.06 -32.43
CA ARG A 201 6.43 -17.94 -31.82
C ARG A 201 6.00 -17.51 -30.40
N LEU A 202 6.67 -16.51 -29.80
CA LEU A 202 6.34 -16.01 -28.44
C LEU A 202 5.37 -14.81 -28.44
N ASP A 203 4.96 -14.30 -29.62
CA ASP A 203 4.01 -13.22 -29.73
C ASP A 203 2.78 -13.68 -30.58
N PRO A 204 1.56 -13.55 -30.07
CA PRO A 204 1.16 -12.96 -28.81
C PRO A 204 1.12 -14.00 -27.68
N GLY A 205 1.88 -13.84 -26.62
CA GLY A 205 1.84 -14.72 -25.45
C GLY A 205 0.41 -14.96 -24.93
N PRO A 206 0.20 -15.86 -23.96
CA PRO A 206 -1.12 -16.26 -23.50
C PRO A 206 -1.95 -15.03 -23.09
N ARG A 207 -3.27 -15.07 -23.28
CA ARG A 207 -4.20 -13.95 -23.05
C ARG A 207 -4.06 -13.29 -21.67
N TRP A 208 -3.68 -14.05 -20.65
CA TRP A 208 -3.45 -13.51 -19.32
C TRP A 208 -2.21 -12.59 -19.28
N LEU A 209 -1.12 -12.96 -19.99
CA LEU A 209 0.10 -12.16 -20.06
C LEU A 209 -0.14 -10.84 -20.80
N GLN A 210 -0.91 -10.86 -21.89
CA GLN A 210 -1.31 -9.65 -22.61
C GLN A 210 -2.10 -8.69 -21.70
N LYS A 211 -3.03 -9.23 -20.86
CA LYS A 211 -3.78 -8.44 -19.88
C LYS A 211 -2.89 -7.87 -18.79
N LEU A 212 -1.90 -8.63 -18.32
CA LEU A 212 -0.91 -8.16 -17.34
C LEU A 212 -0.08 -7.02 -17.94
N ARG A 213 0.45 -7.22 -19.14
CA ARG A 213 1.21 -6.18 -19.88
C ARG A 213 0.37 -4.93 -20.13
N SER A 214 -0.92 -5.07 -20.47
CA SER A 214 -1.79 -3.92 -20.70
C SER A 214 -2.01 -3.10 -19.41
N GLY A 215 -2.04 -3.72 -18.23
CA GLY A 215 -2.08 -3.01 -16.95
C GLY A 215 -0.76 -2.31 -16.63
N PHE A 216 0.35 -2.98 -16.85
CA PHE A 216 1.69 -2.43 -16.63
C PHE A 216 2.02 -1.30 -17.61
N ALA A 217 1.65 -1.44 -18.90
CA ALA A 217 1.95 -0.50 -19.99
C ALA A 217 0.82 0.52 -20.24
N ALA A 218 -0.18 0.63 -19.37
CA ALA A 218 -1.33 1.51 -19.54
C ALA A 218 -0.99 3.02 -19.49
N HIS A 219 0.28 3.37 -19.38
CA HIS A 219 0.75 4.74 -19.18
C HIS A 219 1.18 5.40 -20.50
N PRO A 220 0.38 6.32 -21.04
CA PRO A 220 0.78 7.08 -22.22
C PRO A 220 1.72 8.24 -21.83
N GLY A 221 2.97 8.17 -22.28
CA GLY A 221 3.82 9.34 -22.41
C GLY A 221 4.89 9.54 -21.31
N ARG A 222 5.97 10.24 -21.72
CA ARG A 222 7.13 10.59 -20.89
C ARG A 222 6.79 11.44 -19.66
N SER A 223 5.80 12.33 -19.77
CA SER A 223 5.38 13.22 -18.68
C SER A 223 4.87 12.46 -17.45
N LEU A 224 4.20 11.33 -17.65
CA LEU A 224 3.72 10.52 -16.54
C LEU A 224 4.86 9.81 -15.81
N LEU A 225 5.87 9.33 -16.55
CA LEU A 225 7.06 8.72 -15.95
C LEU A 225 7.82 9.73 -15.08
N VAL A 226 7.93 10.98 -15.50
CA VAL A 226 8.55 12.05 -14.71
C VAL A 226 7.73 12.32 -13.43
N ILE A 227 6.41 12.40 -13.54
CA ILE A 227 5.54 12.61 -12.38
C ILE A 227 5.63 11.43 -11.41
N GLU A 228 5.64 10.20 -11.93
CA GLU A 228 5.82 9.00 -11.09
C GLU A 228 7.19 8.99 -10.40
N ALA A 229 8.25 9.36 -11.10
CA ALA A 229 9.59 9.47 -10.53
C ALA A 229 9.65 10.53 -9.41
N LEU A 230 8.90 11.62 -9.52
CA LEU A 230 8.80 12.64 -8.46
C LEU A 230 7.92 12.18 -7.28
N LEU A 231 6.84 11.44 -7.54
CA LEU A 231 5.93 10.97 -6.50
C LEU A 231 6.46 9.73 -5.76
N ALA A 232 7.26 8.91 -6.41
CA ALA A 232 7.75 7.65 -5.86
C ALA A 232 8.54 7.79 -4.54
N PRO A 233 9.47 8.76 -4.38
CA PRO A 233 10.22 8.92 -3.14
C PRO A 233 9.42 9.59 -2.02
N LEU A 234 8.32 10.31 -2.32
CA LEU A 234 7.61 11.12 -1.34
C LEU A 234 7.10 10.32 -0.11
N PRO A 235 6.51 9.13 -0.25
CA PRO A 235 6.10 8.34 0.91
C PRO A 235 7.29 8.01 1.82
N TRP A 236 8.41 7.60 1.25
CA TRP A 236 9.63 7.24 1.97
C TRP A 236 10.29 8.44 2.65
N LEU A 237 10.36 9.59 1.94
CA LEU A 237 10.88 10.84 2.50
C LEU A 237 9.98 11.40 3.60
N TRP A 238 8.65 11.25 3.46
CA TRP A 238 7.70 11.69 4.46
C TRP A 238 7.78 10.88 5.76
N GLU A 239 8.05 9.59 5.65
CA GLU A 239 8.10 8.71 6.82
C GLU A 239 9.30 9.00 7.72
N VAL A 240 10.40 9.51 7.16
CA VAL A 240 11.59 9.90 7.94
C VAL A 240 11.26 10.93 9.03
N PRO A 241 10.71 12.13 8.75
CA PRO A 241 10.33 13.06 9.80
C PRO A 241 9.23 12.53 10.73
N VAL A 242 8.34 11.66 10.24
CA VAL A 242 7.32 11.01 11.09
C VAL A 242 7.99 10.13 12.15
N ILE A 243 8.99 9.33 11.78
CA ILE A 243 9.80 8.53 12.71
C ILE A 243 10.54 9.42 13.69
N MET A 244 11.19 10.49 13.20
CA MET A 244 11.94 11.43 14.05
C MET A 244 11.03 12.11 15.08
N VAL A 245 9.82 12.49 14.69
CA VAL A 245 8.82 13.06 15.61
C VAL A 245 8.32 12.00 16.59
N ALA A 246 8.00 10.79 16.12
CA ALA A 246 7.58 9.69 16.98
C ALA A 246 8.63 9.35 18.04
N ALA A 247 9.92 9.37 17.70
CA ALA A 247 11.03 9.06 18.59
C ALA A 247 11.09 9.99 19.83
N ARG A 248 10.64 11.24 19.64
CA ARG A 248 10.54 12.20 20.76
C ARG A 248 9.53 11.80 21.83
N ALA A 249 8.64 10.86 21.53
CA ALA A 249 7.72 10.32 22.54
C ALA A 249 8.45 9.61 23.70
N LEU A 250 9.61 9.00 23.39
CA LEU A 250 10.50 8.37 24.37
C LEU A 250 11.81 9.13 24.54
N GLU A 251 11.82 10.43 24.22
CA GLU A 251 12.97 11.33 24.36
C GLU A 251 14.20 10.91 23.54
N LEU A 252 13.97 10.15 22.46
CA LEU A 252 15.01 9.80 21.50
C LEU A 252 15.16 10.92 20.45
N SER A 253 16.39 11.30 20.16
CA SER A 253 16.75 12.22 19.08
C SER A 253 17.43 11.44 17.97
N LEU A 254 16.67 11.15 16.90
CA LEU A 254 17.18 10.41 15.76
C LEU A 254 17.59 11.39 14.64
N SER A 255 18.71 11.14 13.98
CA SER A 255 19.07 11.80 12.74
C SER A 255 18.23 11.27 11.57
N PRO A 256 18.16 11.97 10.44
CA PRO A 256 17.49 11.49 9.25
C PRO A 256 18.03 10.14 8.75
N MET A 257 19.34 9.90 8.85
CA MET A 257 19.95 8.64 8.44
C MET A 257 19.52 7.49 9.34
N VAL A 258 19.55 7.69 10.66
CA VAL A 258 19.11 6.66 11.62
C VAL A 258 17.63 6.36 11.46
N ALA A 259 16.79 7.38 11.26
CA ALA A 259 15.37 7.21 10.98
C ALA A 259 15.13 6.43 9.67
N PHE A 260 15.88 6.72 8.61
CA PHE A 260 15.79 5.99 7.34
C PHE A 260 16.34 4.56 7.46
N ALA A 261 17.39 4.36 8.24
CA ALA A 261 17.93 3.03 8.53
C ALA A 261 16.88 2.16 9.27
N LEU A 262 16.24 2.71 10.30
CA LEU A 262 15.13 2.06 10.98
C LEU A 262 13.99 1.73 10.01
N LEU A 263 13.55 2.71 9.20
CA LEU A 263 12.51 2.53 8.19
C LEU A 263 12.84 1.37 7.25
N THR A 264 14.09 1.33 6.76
CA THR A 264 14.56 0.28 5.87
C THR A 264 14.57 -1.08 6.55
N ALA A 265 15.18 -1.19 7.73
CA ALA A 265 15.27 -2.45 8.47
C ALA A 265 13.88 -3.00 8.83
N ALA A 266 13.00 -2.15 9.36
CA ALA A 266 11.65 -2.53 9.74
C ALA A 266 10.84 -3.03 8.52
N ASN A 267 10.95 -2.36 7.37
CA ASN A 267 10.31 -2.83 6.13
C ASN A 267 10.91 -4.14 5.62
N LEU A 268 12.21 -4.37 5.73
CA LEU A 268 12.82 -5.67 5.44
C LEU A 268 12.31 -6.75 6.39
N GLY A 269 12.10 -6.43 7.67
CA GLY A 269 11.48 -7.33 8.64
C GLY A 269 10.10 -7.82 8.19
N THR A 270 9.32 -7.00 7.49
CA THR A 270 7.99 -7.39 6.98
C THR A 270 8.03 -8.41 5.84
N VAL A 271 9.20 -8.75 5.29
CA VAL A 271 9.36 -9.84 4.31
C VAL A 271 9.07 -11.20 4.95
N VAL A 272 9.30 -11.33 6.26
CA VAL A 272 8.89 -12.51 7.02
C VAL A 272 7.35 -12.57 7.02
N PRO A 273 6.75 -13.69 6.55
CA PRO A 273 5.31 -13.75 6.32
C PRO A 273 4.51 -13.97 7.62
N VAL A 274 4.62 -13.02 8.55
CA VAL A 274 3.81 -12.97 9.77
C VAL A 274 2.76 -11.86 9.68
N PRO A 275 1.59 -12.02 10.29
CA PRO A 275 0.56 -10.98 10.30
C PRO A 275 1.13 -9.67 10.85
N GLY A 276 0.95 -8.58 10.11
CA GLY A 276 1.41 -7.25 10.50
C GLY A 276 2.93 -7.09 10.63
N GLY A 277 3.75 -8.07 10.25
CA GLY A 277 5.19 -8.04 10.51
C GLY A 277 5.56 -8.26 11.97
N ALA A 278 4.62 -8.80 12.80
CA ALA A 278 4.76 -8.93 14.24
C ALA A 278 6.06 -9.65 14.65
N GLY A 279 6.83 -9.03 15.55
CA GLY A 279 8.13 -9.52 16.01
C GLY A 279 9.27 -9.25 15.05
N SER A 280 9.08 -9.46 13.74
CA SER A 280 10.14 -9.25 12.74
C SER A 280 10.38 -7.77 12.43
N PHE A 281 9.33 -6.97 12.41
CA PHE A 281 9.42 -5.51 12.30
C PHE A 281 10.18 -4.92 13.49
N GLU A 282 9.81 -5.34 14.72
CA GLU A 282 10.43 -4.87 15.96
C GLU A 282 11.90 -5.30 16.05
N ALA A 283 12.18 -6.56 15.77
CA ALA A 283 13.55 -7.08 15.82
C ALA A 283 14.47 -6.34 14.83
N ALA A 284 14.03 -6.18 13.57
CA ALA A 284 14.80 -5.51 12.55
C ALA A 284 14.95 -4.00 12.84
N GLY A 285 13.88 -3.33 13.28
CA GLY A 285 13.94 -1.93 13.66
C GLY A 285 14.82 -1.67 14.88
N ALA A 286 14.74 -2.53 15.91
CA ALA A 286 15.60 -2.45 17.09
C ALA A 286 17.07 -2.68 16.74
N PHE A 287 17.38 -3.62 15.84
CA PHE A 287 18.72 -3.81 15.30
C PHE A 287 19.26 -2.52 14.65
N ALA A 288 18.46 -1.85 13.83
CA ALA A 288 18.90 -0.61 13.16
C ALA A 288 19.21 0.51 14.18
N LEU A 289 18.38 0.65 15.22
CA LEU A 289 18.63 1.64 16.28
C LEU A 289 19.82 1.27 17.15
N ALA A 290 19.99 -0.01 17.50
CA ALA A 290 21.11 -0.49 18.26
C ALA A 290 22.44 -0.30 17.50
N SER A 291 22.44 -0.43 16.16
CA SER A 291 23.59 -0.14 15.31
C SER A 291 23.96 1.37 15.26
N ALA A 292 23.10 2.23 15.80
CA ALA A 292 23.29 3.66 15.97
C ALA A 292 23.40 4.05 17.46
N ASP A 293 23.92 3.14 18.29
CA ASP A 293 24.21 3.31 19.72
C ASP A 293 22.98 3.64 20.60
N VAL A 294 21.75 3.36 20.11
CA VAL A 294 20.56 3.45 20.96
C VAL A 294 20.48 2.19 21.85
N PRO A 295 20.32 2.33 23.18
CA PRO A 295 20.21 1.18 24.08
C PRO A 295 19.09 0.23 23.66
N HIS A 296 19.36 -1.09 23.71
CA HIS A 296 18.47 -2.13 23.17
C HIS A 296 17.04 -2.09 23.71
N ASP A 297 16.89 -1.86 25.01
CA ASP A 297 15.58 -1.74 25.67
C ASP A 297 14.78 -0.55 25.16
N ARG A 298 15.42 0.62 25.00
CA ARG A 298 14.80 1.82 24.44
C ARG A 298 14.51 1.66 22.93
N ALA A 299 15.43 1.03 22.19
CA ALA A 299 15.27 0.76 20.77
C ALA A 299 14.04 -0.12 20.54
N PHE A 300 13.94 -1.24 21.25
CA PHE A 300 12.80 -2.16 21.15
C PHE A 300 11.49 -1.49 21.58
N ALA A 301 11.47 -0.82 22.72
CA ALA A 301 10.29 -0.12 23.23
C ALA A 301 9.79 0.94 22.24
N PHE A 302 10.70 1.72 21.64
CA PHE A 302 10.32 2.70 20.64
C PHE A 302 9.76 2.06 19.38
N VAL A 303 10.44 1.06 18.80
CA VAL A 303 9.97 0.41 17.56
C VAL A 303 8.61 -0.24 17.76
N LEU A 304 8.40 -0.87 18.94
CA LEU A 304 7.12 -1.43 19.31
C LEU A 304 6.01 -0.38 19.35
N LEU A 305 6.26 0.73 20.07
CA LEU A 305 5.31 1.83 20.20
C LEU A 305 5.00 2.48 18.85
N TYR A 306 6.02 2.67 18.03
CA TYR A 306 5.90 3.19 16.68
C TYR A 306 5.06 2.24 15.81
N HIS A 307 5.36 0.95 15.82
CA HIS A 307 4.63 -0.05 15.04
C HIS A 307 3.15 -0.10 15.43
N VAL A 308 2.83 -0.10 16.72
CA VAL A 308 1.44 -0.04 17.19
C VAL A 308 0.76 1.25 16.74
N SER A 309 1.45 2.37 16.77
CA SER A 309 0.90 3.66 16.31
C SER A 309 0.62 3.71 14.81
N LEU A 310 1.32 2.90 14.01
CA LEU A 310 1.05 2.70 12.58
C LEU A 310 -0.12 1.74 12.35
N VAL A 311 -0.05 0.57 12.97
CA VAL A 311 -0.93 -0.58 12.70
C VAL A 311 -2.34 -0.35 13.22
N LEU A 312 -2.47 0.05 14.48
CA LEU A 312 -3.76 0.11 15.16
C LEU A 312 -4.74 1.11 14.51
N PRO A 313 -4.35 2.37 14.24
CA PRO A 313 -5.26 3.32 13.59
C PRO A 313 -5.63 2.88 12.16
N MET A 314 -4.69 2.26 11.44
CA MET A 314 -4.89 1.83 10.06
C MET A 314 -5.88 0.67 9.98
N VAL A 315 -5.77 -0.33 10.88
CA VAL A 315 -6.71 -1.45 10.98
C VAL A 315 -8.09 -0.95 11.38
N VAL A 316 -8.19 -0.13 12.43
CA VAL A 316 -9.47 0.42 12.89
C VAL A 316 -10.15 1.24 11.81
N ALA A 317 -9.42 2.15 11.15
CA ALA A 317 -9.96 2.98 10.10
C ALA A 317 -10.36 2.18 8.84
N GLY A 318 -9.51 1.24 8.39
CA GLY A 318 -9.78 0.45 7.19
C GLY A 318 -10.92 -0.54 7.35
N VAL A 319 -10.97 -1.27 8.45
CA VAL A 319 -12.06 -2.20 8.77
C VAL A 319 -13.36 -1.43 9.07
N GLY A 320 -13.26 -0.32 9.82
CA GLY A 320 -14.38 0.58 10.08
C GLY A 320 -14.98 1.15 8.80
N LEU A 321 -14.15 1.64 7.88
CA LEU A 321 -14.59 2.14 6.58
C LEU A 321 -15.30 1.05 5.77
N LEU A 322 -14.76 -0.16 5.74
CA LEU A 322 -15.39 -1.29 5.03
C LEU A 322 -16.76 -1.64 5.62
N ALA A 323 -16.90 -1.59 6.95
CA ALA A 323 -18.16 -1.84 7.63
C ALA A 323 -19.21 -0.74 7.35
N LEU A 324 -18.80 0.53 7.40
CA LEU A 324 -19.67 1.69 7.18
C LEU A 324 -20.17 1.78 5.73
N GLN A 325 -19.28 1.59 4.76
CA GLN A 325 -19.63 1.68 3.35
C GLN A 325 -20.38 0.45 2.82
N GLY A 326 -20.46 -0.60 3.61
CA GLY A 326 -20.99 -1.86 3.15
C GLY A 326 -20.18 -2.34 1.93
N ARG A 327 -20.80 -2.92 0.94
CA ARG A 327 -20.12 -3.46 -0.24
C ARG A 327 -19.73 -2.40 -1.31
N SER A 328 -19.78 -1.08 -1.03
CA SER A 328 -19.71 -0.03 -2.07
C SER A 328 -18.54 0.97 -1.94
N LEU A 329 -17.29 0.49 -1.94
CA LEU A 329 -16.13 1.37 -2.16
C LEU A 329 -16.12 2.00 -3.57
N VAL A 330 -16.80 1.40 -4.53
CA VAL A 330 -16.92 1.91 -5.90
C VAL A 330 -18.35 2.43 -6.13
N PRO A 331 -18.54 3.69 -6.55
CA PRO A 331 -19.85 4.24 -6.83
C PRO A 331 -20.60 3.45 -7.92
N ARG A 332 -21.89 3.22 -7.72
CA ARG A 332 -22.73 2.56 -8.73
C ARG A 332 -22.68 3.25 -10.10
N ARG A 333 -22.58 4.58 -10.10
CA ARG A 333 -22.46 5.38 -11.34
C ARG A 333 -21.22 5.01 -12.17
N LEU A 334 -20.10 4.66 -11.54
CA LEU A 334 -18.90 4.22 -12.25
C LEU A 334 -19.10 2.81 -12.83
N VAL A 335 -19.70 1.91 -12.07
CA VAL A 335 -20.06 0.56 -12.51
C VAL A 335 -20.98 0.62 -13.72
N ASP A 336 -22.00 1.49 -13.68
CA ASP A 336 -22.96 1.68 -14.77
C ASP A 336 -22.32 2.26 -16.03
N ARG A 337 -21.40 3.24 -15.88
CA ARG A 337 -20.64 3.78 -17.01
C ARG A 337 -19.75 2.73 -17.68
N LEU A 338 -19.03 1.92 -16.92
CA LEU A 338 -18.17 0.87 -17.43
C LEU A 338 -18.98 -0.25 -18.12
N ARG A 339 -20.17 -0.56 -17.60
CA ARG A 339 -21.11 -1.50 -18.26
C ARG A 339 -21.60 -0.94 -19.61
N LYS A 340 -22.03 0.32 -19.66
CA LYS A 340 -22.50 0.97 -20.90
C LYS A 340 -21.39 1.06 -21.96
N SER A 341 -20.16 1.42 -21.57
CA SER A 341 -19.01 1.44 -22.48
C SER A 341 -18.73 0.07 -23.09
N ARG A 342 -18.84 -1.03 -22.31
CA ARG A 342 -18.66 -2.40 -22.86
C ARG A 342 -19.77 -2.83 -23.80
N GLN A 343 -21.00 -2.45 -23.52
CA GLN A 343 -22.13 -2.77 -24.41
C GLN A 343 -22.02 -2.02 -25.74
N GLY A 344 -21.59 -0.75 -25.70
CA GLY A 344 -21.33 0.02 -26.94
C GLY A 344 -20.21 -0.57 -27.80
N THR A 345 -19.15 -1.10 -27.19
CA THR A 345 -18.04 -1.74 -27.92
C THR A 345 -18.43 -3.07 -28.56
N VAL A 346 -19.31 -3.85 -27.92
CA VAL A 346 -19.82 -5.10 -28.46
C VAL A 346 -20.75 -4.85 -29.65
N LEU A 347 -21.59 -3.82 -29.59
CA LEU A 347 -22.49 -3.45 -30.69
C LEU A 347 -21.70 -2.91 -31.92
N SER A 348 -20.64 -2.13 -31.68
CA SER A 348 -19.81 -1.61 -32.78
C SER A 348 -18.96 -2.69 -33.47
N SER A 349 -18.57 -3.75 -32.74
CA SER A 349 -17.83 -4.89 -33.31
C SER A 349 -18.73 -5.88 -34.06
N GLY A 350 -20.03 -5.92 -33.75
CA GLY A 350 -21.04 -6.73 -34.46
C GLY A 350 -21.45 -6.18 -35.83
N ILE A 351 -21.38 -4.85 -36.03
CA ILE A 351 -21.76 -4.18 -37.28
C ILE A 351 -20.65 -4.28 -38.34
N ARG A 352 -19.41 -4.60 -38.02
CA ARG A 352 -18.31 -4.80 -38.98
C ARG A 352 -18.17 -6.23 -39.53
N ARG A 353 -19.10 -7.12 -39.23
CA ARG A 353 -19.12 -8.53 -39.72
C ARG A 353 -20.36 -8.86 -40.57
N ARG A 354 -20.91 -7.85 -41.26
CA ARG A 354 -21.87 -8.10 -42.36
C ARG A 354 -21.41 -7.47 -43.62
#